data_be2d55cff40c8d823ba19348217bee2c
#
_entry.id   be2d55cff40c8d823ba19348217bee2c
#
_cell.length_a   1.000
_cell.length_b   1.000
_cell.length_c   1.000
_cell.angle_alpha   90.00
_cell.angle_beta   90.00
_cell.angle_gamma   90.00
#
_symmetry.space_group_name_H-M   'P 1'
#
loop_
_entity.id
_entity.type
_entity.pdbx_description
1 polymer ?
#
loop_
_entity_poly.entity_id
_entity_poly.type
_entity_poly.pdbx_seq_one_letter_code
_entity_poly.pdbx_strand_id
1 'polypeptide(L)'
;MDLPIATFLLQGVLIVLFIMAANVIIHELGHAIPSLIFTDTQVTVFIGSFGNKGKSFKVKIARLEMWFRYNPLLWRKGVCQFSPANVPLTKQMIIIGSGPFISLILAVAAITFFKFSNNPQARAISLPFIYYALMFFACTIIPIDKKLAITNGYILYNDGYKLMMMFRLKRYSGEQQRAINYYNEKKYIKAGEIFEFLLKKKVMYKAFFTNAVNSYLFGRDYHKVLDIDKNFSAKFILNSNEFCSIGVAKLINKMYPQAKADFEKSLALNPNNLDTLNNIAYNYILTKEYEKGIPYLDKAIAIDAKFSHGYTDRGLAKVKLGKTVDGFNDLTKAIELDTSNAHAYRNVGIYYHDIGNYAKALSFYNKALELDAHTHLINELIKETENCLLNQKGTN
;
A
#
# COMPACT_ATOMS: atom_id res chain seq x y z
N MET A 1 -22.98 51.12 -13.01
CA MET A 1 -21.91 50.93 -12.05
C MET A 1 -20.76 51.79 -12.50
N ASP A 2 -20.48 52.86 -11.81
CA ASP A 2 -19.53 53.84 -12.25
C ASP A 2 -18.12 53.27 -12.39
N LEU A 3 -17.41 53.61 -13.49
CA LEU A 3 -16.07 53.15 -13.84
C LEU A 3 -15.07 53.15 -12.65
N PRO A 4 -15.10 54.14 -11.73
CA PRO A 4 -14.24 54.20 -10.55
C PRO A 4 -14.49 53.08 -9.52
N ILE A 5 -15.75 52.68 -9.32
CA ILE A 5 -16.11 51.61 -8.34
C ILE A 5 -15.70 50.26 -8.87
N ALA A 6 -15.88 49.97 -10.16
CA ALA A 6 -15.47 48.73 -10.80
C ALA A 6 -13.95 48.56 -10.77
N THR A 7 -13.17 49.62 -11.04
CA THR A 7 -11.71 49.59 -10.96
C THR A 7 -11.20 49.37 -9.54
N PHE A 8 -11.82 50.02 -8.53
CA PHE A 8 -11.45 49.78 -7.12
C PHE A 8 -11.74 48.37 -6.65
N LEU A 9 -12.90 47.80 -7.00
CA LEU A 9 -13.23 46.41 -6.70
C LEU A 9 -12.26 45.45 -7.37
N LEU A 10 -11.92 45.68 -8.65
CA LEU A 10 -10.94 44.83 -9.37
C LEU A 10 -9.55 44.89 -8.73
N GLN A 11 -9.06 46.05 -8.32
CA GLN A 11 -7.80 46.20 -7.60
C GLN A 11 -7.82 45.42 -6.28
N GLY A 12 -8.90 45.50 -5.52
CA GLY A 12 -9.09 44.76 -4.26
C GLY A 12 -9.00 43.24 -4.48
N VAL A 13 -9.67 42.72 -5.52
CA VAL A 13 -9.62 41.29 -5.88
C VAL A 13 -8.21 40.88 -6.27
N LEU A 14 -7.50 41.67 -7.09
CA LEU A 14 -6.12 41.36 -7.50
C LEU A 14 -5.15 41.34 -6.31
N ILE A 15 -5.29 42.29 -5.36
CA ILE A 15 -4.48 42.30 -4.14
C ILE A 15 -4.73 41.02 -3.30
N VAL A 16 -5.98 40.62 -3.12
CA VAL A 16 -6.31 39.40 -2.38
C VAL A 16 -5.73 38.16 -3.07
N LEU A 17 -5.87 38.03 -4.36
CA LEU A 17 -5.29 36.90 -5.12
C LEU A 17 -3.76 36.85 -5.00
N PHE A 18 -3.10 38.01 -5.05
CA PHE A 18 -1.65 38.11 -4.85
C PHE A 18 -1.26 37.67 -3.43
N ILE A 19 -1.96 38.16 -2.41
CA ILE A 19 -1.72 37.78 -1.01
C ILE A 19 -1.88 36.27 -0.81
N MET A 20 -2.93 35.67 -1.39
CA MET A 20 -3.14 34.22 -1.31
C MET A 20 -2.00 33.44 -1.95
N ALA A 21 -1.59 33.83 -3.16
CA ALA A 21 -0.50 33.19 -3.88
C ALA A 21 0.83 33.32 -3.13
N ALA A 22 1.16 34.50 -2.61
CA ALA A 22 2.35 34.76 -1.82
C ALA A 22 2.42 33.88 -0.56
N ASN A 23 1.30 33.79 0.19
CA ASN A 23 1.23 32.92 1.37
C ASN A 23 1.49 31.45 1.05
N VAL A 24 0.92 30.92 -0.05
CA VAL A 24 1.18 29.53 -0.47
C VAL A 24 2.64 29.34 -0.86
N ILE A 25 3.20 30.23 -1.66
CA ILE A 25 4.61 30.13 -2.09
C ILE A 25 5.55 30.12 -0.89
N ILE A 26 5.36 31.05 0.05
CA ILE A 26 6.23 31.19 1.23
C ILE A 26 6.08 29.97 2.15
N HIS A 27 4.85 29.47 2.32
CA HIS A 27 4.58 28.26 3.08
C HIS A 27 5.33 27.04 2.48
N GLU A 28 5.20 26.81 1.18
CA GLU A 28 5.88 25.68 0.51
C GLU A 28 7.41 25.85 0.52
N LEU A 29 7.93 27.06 0.44
CA LEU A 29 9.35 27.35 0.66
C LEU A 29 9.78 27.10 2.10
N GLY A 30 8.88 27.32 3.06
CA GLY A 30 9.07 26.92 4.46
C GLY A 30 9.40 25.44 4.61
N HIS A 31 8.77 24.57 3.84
CA HIS A 31 9.13 23.14 3.78
C HIS A 31 10.38 22.89 2.95
N ALA A 32 10.54 23.58 1.81
CA ALA A 32 11.62 23.33 0.86
C ALA A 32 13.00 23.63 1.42
N ILE A 33 13.16 24.73 2.16
CA ILE A 33 14.45 25.14 2.70
C ILE A 33 15.03 24.09 3.67
N PRO A 34 14.33 23.65 4.73
CA PRO A 34 14.82 22.57 5.57
C PRO A 34 14.99 21.24 4.82
N SER A 35 14.16 20.97 3.81
CA SER A 35 14.33 19.77 2.97
C SER A 35 15.67 19.79 2.25
N LEU A 36 16.08 20.92 1.69
CA LEU A 36 17.38 21.09 1.03
C LEU A 36 18.56 20.96 2.01
N ILE A 37 18.35 21.32 3.27
CA ILE A 37 19.39 21.23 4.32
C ILE A 37 19.53 19.78 4.82
N PHE A 38 18.40 19.08 5.00
CA PHE A 38 18.39 17.75 5.65
C PHE A 38 18.40 16.58 4.68
N THR A 39 18.28 16.82 3.36
CA THR A 39 18.32 15.77 2.33
C THR A 39 19.33 16.13 1.23
N ASP A 40 19.92 15.12 0.61
CA ASP A 40 20.79 15.28 -0.57
C ASP A 40 20.02 15.11 -1.88
N THR A 41 18.71 14.87 -1.80
CA THR A 41 17.84 14.61 -2.95
C THR A 41 17.27 15.90 -3.52
N GLN A 42 16.74 15.82 -4.72
CA GLN A 42 15.96 16.90 -5.34
C GLN A 42 14.72 17.20 -4.52
N VAL A 43 14.44 18.49 -4.28
CA VAL A 43 13.22 18.99 -3.66
C VAL A 43 12.35 19.61 -4.72
N THR A 44 11.09 19.20 -4.81
CA THR A 44 10.15 19.69 -5.81
C THR A 44 8.97 20.38 -5.14
N VAL A 45 8.72 21.62 -5.53
CA VAL A 45 7.60 22.44 -5.06
C VAL A 45 6.60 22.63 -6.22
N PHE A 46 5.34 22.37 -5.94
CA PHE A 46 4.25 22.63 -6.88
C PHE A 46 3.36 23.74 -6.36
N ILE A 47 3.17 24.78 -7.18
CA ILE A 47 2.25 25.89 -6.92
C ILE A 47 1.07 25.80 -7.90
N GLY A 48 -0.14 25.74 -7.35
CA GLY A 48 -1.38 25.57 -8.12
C GLY A 48 -1.76 24.13 -8.39
N SER A 49 -0.98 23.14 -7.92
CA SER A 49 -1.31 21.72 -8.03
C SER A 49 -0.74 20.90 -6.87
N PHE A 50 -1.20 19.66 -6.76
CA PHE A 50 -0.68 18.67 -5.81
C PHE A 50 0.18 17.61 -6.52
N GLY A 51 1.24 18.06 -7.26
CA GLY A 51 2.19 17.15 -7.91
C GLY A 51 1.97 16.93 -9.42
N ASN A 52 1.01 17.65 -10.05
CA ASN A 52 0.76 17.53 -11.48
C ASN A 52 1.55 18.59 -12.25
N LYS A 53 2.43 18.15 -13.15
CA LYS A 53 3.31 19.01 -14.01
C LYS A 53 2.60 19.59 -15.23
N GLY A 54 1.47 19.04 -15.68
CA GLY A 54 0.77 19.50 -16.87
C GLY A 54 0.29 20.94 -16.75
N LYS A 55 0.32 21.71 -17.87
CA LYS A 55 -0.06 23.14 -17.91
C LYS A 55 0.66 24.00 -16.86
N SER A 56 1.98 23.76 -16.68
CA SER A 56 2.83 24.47 -15.72
C SER A 56 4.17 24.82 -16.37
N PHE A 57 4.80 25.92 -15.91
CA PHE A 57 6.20 26.20 -16.20
C PHE A 57 7.07 25.85 -15.00
N LYS A 58 8.36 25.62 -15.27
CA LYS A 58 9.34 25.19 -14.31
C LYS A 58 10.42 26.25 -14.08
N VAL A 59 10.76 26.47 -12.82
CA VAL A 59 11.96 27.19 -12.37
C VAL A 59 12.84 26.21 -11.61
N LYS A 60 14.13 26.14 -11.94
CA LYS A 60 15.08 25.25 -11.26
C LYS A 60 16.26 26.06 -10.75
N ILE A 61 16.59 25.90 -9.45
CA ILE A 61 17.72 26.51 -8.77
C ILE A 61 18.42 25.40 -8.01
N ALA A 62 19.58 24.97 -8.49
CA ALA A 62 20.32 23.83 -7.92
C ALA A 62 19.44 22.58 -7.73
N ARG A 63 19.23 22.13 -6.49
CA ARG A 63 18.39 20.98 -6.13
C ARG A 63 16.91 21.33 -5.91
N LEU A 64 16.53 22.62 -5.98
CA LEU A 64 15.14 23.06 -5.88
C LEU A 64 14.52 23.14 -7.27
N GLU A 65 13.40 22.46 -7.47
CA GLU A 65 12.59 22.54 -8.69
C GLU A 65 11.19 23.02 -8.31
N MET A 66 10.76 24.14 -8.89
CA MET A 66 9.44 24.74 -8.64
C MET A 66 8.59 24.70 -9.91
N TRP A 67 7.38 24.18 -9.79
CA TRP A 67 6.40 24.10 -10.88
C TRP A 67 5.22 25.01 -10.58
N PHE A 68 4.99 25.99 -11.45
CA PHE A 68 3.91 26.98 -11.34
C PHE A 68 2.86 26.71 -12.41
N ARG A 69 1.59 26.59 -12.03
CA ARG A 69 0.50 26.54 -13.01
C ARG A 69 0.46 27.83 -13.83
N TYR A 70 0.20 27.75 -15.13
CA TYR A 70 0.02 28.94 -15.99
C TYR A 70 -1.15 29.82 -15.53
N ASN A 71 -2.21 29.23 -14.98
CA ASN A 71 -3.34 29.96 -14.42
C ASN A 71 -3.06 30.35 -12.96
N PRO A 72 -2.79 31.63 -12.65
CA PRO A 72 -2.46 32.07 -11.28
C PRO A 72 -3.65 31.98 -10.30
N LEU A 73 -4.91 31.92 -10.79
CA LEU A 73 -6.07 31.68 -9.93
C LEU A 73 -6.01 30.32 -9.21
N LEU A 74 -5.20 29.40 -9.68
CA LEU A 74 -4.98 28.11 -9.05
C LEU A 74 -3.91 28.16 -7.93
N TRP A 75 -3.11 29.23 -7.78
CA TRP A 75 -2.00 29.35 -6.83
C TRP A 75 -2.44 29.44 -5.36
N ARG A 76 -3.69 29.08 -5.09
CA ARG A 76 -4.26 28.93 -3.72
C ARG A 76 -3.97 27.59 -3.07
N LYS A 77 -3.20 26.71 -3.72
CA LYS A 77 -2.80 25.40 -3.21
C LYS A 77 -1.41 25.06 -3.67
N GLY A 78 -0.68 24.32 -2.87
CA GLY A 78 0.68 23.87 -3.18
C GLY A 78 1.02 22.55 -2.51
N VAL A 79 2.19 22.03 -2.81
CA VAL A 79 2.81 20.91 -2.10
C VAL A 79 4.31 20.91 -2.32
N CYS A 80 5.06 20.74 -1.24
CA CYS A 80 6.48 20.44 -1.29
C CYS A 80 6.69 18.93 -1.20
N GLN A 81 7.45 18.37 -2.15
CA GLN A 81 7.81 16.95 -2.22
C GLN A 81 9.32 16.80 -2.02
N PHE A 82 9.70 15.93 -1.11
CA PHE A 82 11.08 15.52 -0.84
C PHE A 82 11.14 14.02 -0.56
N SER A 83 12.29 13.39 -0.70
CA SER A 83 12.47 11.99 -0.32
C SER A 83 12.75 11.91 1.19
N PRO A 84 11.89 11.21 1.96
CA PRO A 84 12.14 10.99 3.39
C PRO A 84 13.15 9.86 3.66
N ALA A 85 13.64 9.18 2.62
CA ALA A 85 14.61 8.10 2.78
C ALA A 85 15.86 8.61 3.50
N ASN A 86 16.29 7.87 4.52
CA ASN A 86 17.46 8.18 5.36
C ASN A 86 17.37 9.49 6.18
N VAL A 87 16.20 10.15 6.23
CA VAL A 87 16.01 11.34 7.06
C VAL A 87 15.43 10.93 8.42
N PRO A 88 16.11 11.21 9.54
CA PRO A 88 15.58 10.91 10.88
C PRO A 88 14.20 11.54 11.10
N LEU A 89 13.33 10.85 11.85
CA LEU A 89 11.95 11.27 12.08
C LEU A 89 11.84 12.69 12.64
N THR A 90 12.75 13.08 13.54
CA THR A 90 12.83 14.43 14.09
C THR A 90 13.08 15.51 13.03
N LYS A 91 13.99 15.24 12.09
CA LYS A 91 14.24 16.15 10.96
C LYS A 91 13.04 16.23 10.01
N GLN A 92 12.37 15.10 9.74
CA GLN A 92 11.12 15.09 8.97
C GLN A 92 10.03 15.94 9.66
N MET A 93 9.91 15.88 10.99
CA MET A 93 8.99 16.71 11.75
C MET A 93 9.31 18.21 11.61
N ILE A 94 10.60 18.59 11.61
CA ILE A 94 11.03 19.98 11.37
C ILE A 94 10.62 20.40 9.96
N ILE A 95 10.91 19.60 8.94
CA ILE A 95 10.53 19.90 7.55
C ILE A 95 9.02 20.16 7.44
N ILE A 96 8.20 19.28 8.01
CA ILE A 96 6.73 19.41 7.90
C ILE A 96 6.18 20.54 8.77
N GLY A 97 6.80 20.81 9.92
CA GLY A 97 6.39 21.90 10.80
C GLY A 97 6.76 23.29 10.30
N SER A 98 7.82 23.39 9.48
CA SER A 98 8.36 24.70 9.06
C SER A 98 7.44 25.48 8.11
N GLY A 99 6.63 24.82 7.27
CA GLY A 99 5.64 25.51 6.45
C GLY A 99 4.60 26.26 7.30
N PRO A 100 3.85 25.59 8.18
CA PRO A 100 2.97 26.29 9.11
C PRO A 100 3.67 27.33 9.98
N PHE A 101 4.90 27.04 10.45
CA PHE A 101 5.66 27.96 11.30
C PHE A 101 6.01 29.27 10.57
N ILE A 102 6.45 29.22 9.32
CA ILE A 102 6.75 30.45 8.54
C ILE A 102 5.45 31.24 8.28
N SER A 103 4.30 30.59 8.07
CA SER A 103 3.02 31.26 7.92
C SER A 103 2.63 32.01 9.20
N LEU A 104 2.90 31.44 10.37
CA LEU A 104 2.70 32.12 11.65
C LEU A 104 3.64 33.33 11.84
N ILE A 105 4.92 33.18 11.49
CA ILE A 105 5.90 34.30 11.52
C ILE A 105 5.41 35.46 10.66
N LEU A 106 4.93 35.16 9.45
CA LEU A 106 4.39 36.20 8.56
C LEU A 106 3.15 36.88 9.13
N ALA A 107 2.26 36.13 9.78
CA ALA A 107 1.10 36.72 10.45
C ALA A 107 1.53 37.66 11.58
N VAL A 108 2.48 37.25 12.41
CA VAL A 108 3.02 38.08 13.51
C VAL A 108 3.72 39.33 12.96
N ALA A 109 4.55 39.19 11.93
CA ALA A 109 5.20 40.33 11.28
C ALA A 109 4.19 41.34 10.71
N ALA A 110 3.15 40.86 10.05
CA ALA A 110 2.07 41.70 9.52
C ALA A 110 1.26 42.40 10.63
N ILE A 111 0.97 41.75 11.75
CA ILE A 111 0.32 42.33 12.93
C ILE A 111 1.21 43.45 13.52
N THR A 112 2.51 43.19 13.66
CA THR A 112 3.47 44.17 14.15
C THR A 112 3.53 45.39 13.22
N PHE A 113 3.64 45.13 11.92
CA PHE A 113 3.60 46.20 10.91
C PHE A 113 2.30 47.02 10.96
N PHE A 114 1.14 46.37 11.07
CA PHE A 114 -0.14 47.03 11.21
C PHE A 114 -0.19 47.95 12.45
N LYS A 115 0.39 47.49 13.55
CA LYS A 115 0.42 48.23 14.82
C LYS A 115 1.28 49.50 14.74
N PHE A 116 2.44 49.43 14.14
CA PHE A 116 3.47 50.47 14.13
C PHE A 116 3.47 51.34 12.85
N SER A 117 2.76 50.94 11.79
CA SER A 117 2.67 51.75 10.57
C SER A 117 1.77 52.97 10.77
N ASN A 118 2.24 54.15 10.44
CA ASN A 118 1.47 55.38 10.40
C ASN A 118 0.74 55.62 9.05
N ASN A 119 1.00 54.81 8.05
CA ASN A 119 0.40 54.92 6.72
C ASN A 119 -0.94 54.18 6.66
N PRO A 120 -2.10 54.90 6.48
CA PRO A 120 -3.41 54.28 6.42
C PRO A 120 -3.57 53.23 5.31
N GLN A 121 -2.98 53.48 4.14
CA GLN A 121 -3.07 52.55 3.00
C GLN A 121 -2.30 51.25 3.30
N ALA A 122 -1.11 51.36 3.85
CA ALA A 122 -0.31 50.21 4.27
C ALA A 122 -0.99 49.37 5.35
N ARG A 123 -1.67 50.04 6.31
CA ARG A 123 -2.50 49.33 7.29
C ARG A 123 -3.69 48.62 6.65
N ALA A 124 -4.39 49.26 5.72
CA ALA A 124 -5.51 48.63 5.01
C ALA A 124 -5.12 47.36 4.25
N ILE A 125 -3.94 47.32 3.59
CA ILE A 125 -3.42 46.15 2.89
C ILE A 125 -2.95 45.08 3.85
N SER A 126 -2.45 45.44 5.04
CA SER A 126 -1.98 44.44 6.00
C SER A 126 -3.10 43.61 6.63
N LEU A 127 -4.33 44.12 6.75
CA LEU A 127 -5.47 43.39 7.32
C LEU A 127 -5.83 42.10 6.55
N PRO A 128 -6.07 42.12 5.22
CA PRO A 128 -6.31 40.90 4.48
C PRO A 128 -5.10 39.96 4.53
N PHE A 129 -3.86 40.48 4.55
CA PHE A 129 -2.67 39.64 4.68
C PHE A 129 -2.65 38.91 6.04
N ILE A 130 -2.91 39.59 7.15
CA ILE A 130 -3.01 38.98 8.49
C ILE A 130 -4.09 37.90 8.49
N TYR A 131 -5.29 38.24 7.97
CA TYR A 131 -6.38 37.27 7.90
C TYR A 131 -5.98 35.99 7.14
N TYR A 132 -5.44 36.12 5.92
CA TYR A 132 -5.06 34.98 5.10
C TYR A 132 -3.90 34.20 5.73
N ALA A 133 -2.90 34.84 6.31
CA ALA A 133 -1.78 34.16 6.95
C ALA A 133 -2.25 33.34 8.18
N LEU A 134 -3.12 33.91 9.02
CA LEU A 134 -3.69 33.20 10.17
C LEU A 134 -4.60 32.04 9.75
N MET A 135 -5.47 32.26 8.77
CA MET A 135 -6.36 31.23 8.24
C MET A 135 -5.54 30.10 7.59
N PHE A 136 -4.50 30.44 6.83
CA PHE A 136 -3.65 29.45 6.19
C PHE A 136 -2.87 28.64 7.24
N PHE A 137 -2.31 29.29 8.24
CA PHE A 137 -1.69 28.61 9.38
C PHE A 137 -2.69 27.66 10.06
N ALA A 138 -3.89 28.12 10.40
CA ALA A 138 -4.88 27.28 11.05
C ALA A 138 -5.29 26.08 10.19
N CYS A 139 -5.55 26.27 8.90
CA CYS A 139 -5.92 25.20 7.97
C CYS A 139 -4.81 24.16 7.77
N THR A 140 -3.54 24.56 7.88
CA THR A 140 -2.42 23.67 7.68
C THR A 140 -2.01 22.95 8.97
N ILE A 141 -2.09 23.60 10.14
CA ILE A 141 -1.62 23.03 11.42
C ILE A 141 -2.69 22.24 12.17
N ILE A 142 -3.98 22.58 12.03
CA ILE A 142 -5.05 21.79 12.66
C ILE A 142 -5.14 20.43 11.97
N PRO A 143 -4.99 19.31 12.71
CA PRO A 143 -5.03 17.99 12.11
C PRO A 143 -6.40 17.64 11.53
N ILE A 144 -6.48 17.42 10.23
CA ILE A 144 -7.73 17.07 9.54
C ILE A 144 -7.56 15.67 8.90
N ASP A 145 -8.32 14.69 9.37
CA ASP A 145 -8.36 13.32 8.80
C ASP A 145 -9.21 13.29 7.51
N LYS A 146 -8.89 14.19 6.59
CA LYS A 146 -9.50 14.27 5.26
C LYS A 146 -8.41 14.22 4.21
N LYS A 147 -8.59 13.36 3.22
CA LYS A 147 -7.70 13.27 2.05
C LYS A 147 -7.78 14.57 1.27
N LEU A 148 -6.65 15.27 1.11
CA LEU A 148 -6.56 16.48 0.28
C LEU A 148 -6.50 16.13 -1.20
N ALA A 149 -5.69 15.11 -1.54
CA ALA A 149 -5.50 14.63 -2.91
C ALA A 149 -4.89 13.22 -2.90
N ILE A 150 -4.95 12.55 -4.05
CA ILE A 150 -4.16 11.36 -4.35
C ILE A 150 -3.19 11.76 -5.47
N THR A 151 -1.89 11.61 -5.23
CA THR A 151 -0.86 11.92 -6.22
C THR A 151 0.27 10.88 -6.14
N ASN A 152 0.73 10.41 -7.30
CA ASN A 152 1.80 9.40 -7.39
C ASN A 152 1.56 8.17 -6.50
N GLY A 153 0.30 7.72 -6.34
CA GLY A 153 -0.05 6.57 -5.49
C GLY A 153 -0.05 6.85 -3.98
N TYR A 154 0.08 8.12 -3.55
CA TYR A 154 0.05 8.52 -2.14
C TYR A 154 -1.14 9.40 -1.82
N ILE A 155 -1.68 9.22 -0.62
CA ILE A 155 -2.71 10.09 -0.07
C ILE A 155 -2.02 11.29 0.59
N LEU A 156 -2.40 12.50 0.15
CA LEU A 156 -1.96 13.74 0.78
C LEU A 156 -2.92 14.14 1.91
N TYR A 157 -2.33 14.50 3.04
CA TYR A 157 -2.99 15.10 4.20
C TYR A 157 -2.37 16.47 4.48
N ASN A 158 -3.06 17.30 5.28
CA ASN A 158 -2.48 18.57 5.75
C ASN A 158 -1.31 18.31 6.71
N ASP A 159 -0.48 19.33 6.94
CA ASP A 159 0.77 19.16 7.70
C ASP A 159 0.51 18.85 9.15
N GLY A 160 -0.53 19.41 9.75
CA GLY A 160 -0.96 19.09 11.12
C GLY A 160 -1.29 17.61 11.30
N TYR A 161 -1.99 17.01 10.36
CA TYR A 161 -2.25 15.57 10.40
C TYR A 161 -0.96 14.75 10.27
N LYS A 162 -0.08 15.13 9.33
CA LYS A 162 1.24 14.47 9.18
C LYS A 162 2.07 14.58 10.47
N LEU A 163 2.15 15.76 11.06
CA LEU A 163 2.85 15.98 12.34
C LEU A 163 2.26 15.14 13.47
N MET A 164 0.94 15.14 13.62
CA MET A 164 0.24 14.32 14.62
C MET A 164 0.60 12.83 14.44
N MET A 165 0.64 12.34 13.18
CA MET A 165 1.03 10.96 12.89
C MET A 165 2.48 10.68 13.26
N MET A 166 3.39 11.62 12.99
CA MET A 166 4.81 11.48 13.35
C MET A 166 5.02 11.49 14.88
N PHE A 167 4.30 12.34 15.62
CA PHE A 167 4.31 12.31 17.08
C PHE A 167 3.83 10.96 17.64
N ARG A 168 2.75 10.42 17.07
CA ARG A 168 2.27 9.06 17.43
C ARG A 168 3.32 8.01 17.11
N LEU A 169 3.94 8.06 15.92
CA LEU A 169 5.00 7.12 15.53
C LEU A 169 6.17 7.18 16.52
N LYS A 170 6.63 8.39 16.88
CA LYS A 170 7.71 8.58 17.86
C LYS A 170 7.33 8.01 19.23
N ARG A 171 6.08 8.22 19.67
CA ARG A 171 5.58 7.70 20.95
C ARG A 171 5.60 6.18 21.02
N TYR A 172 5.32 5.51 19.91
CA TYR A 172 5.21 4.04 19.82
C TYR A 172 6.41 3.39 19.12
N SER A 173 7.58 4.06 19.10
CA SER A 173 8.78 3.53 18.41
C SER A 173 9.29 2.23 19.04
N GLY A 174 9.14 2.07 20.35
CA GLY A 174 9.52 0.83 21.06
C GLY A 174 8.64 -0.36 20.66
N GLU A 175 7.33 -0.14 20.53
CA GLU A 175 6.37 -1.15 20.05
C GLU A 175 6.67 -1.54 18.60
N GLN A 176 6.94 -0.55 17.75
CA GLN A 176 7.33 -0.81 16.35
C GLN A 176 8.59 -1.69 16.29
N GLN A 177 9.63 -1.38 17.05
CA GLN A 177 10.85 -2.18 17.07
C GLN A 177 10.60 -3.60 17.56
N ARG A 178 9.79 -3.78 18.61
CA ARG A 178 9.40 -5.11 19.10
C ARG A 178 8.64 -5.91 18.04
N ALA A 179 7.73 -5.27 17.31
CA ALA A 179 7.00 -5.95 16.23
C ALA A 179 7.94 -6.44 15.12
N ILE A 180 8.89 -5.59 14.71
CA ILE A 180 9.92 -5.95 13.72
C ILE A 180 10.77 -7.13 14.21
N ASN A 181 11.20 -7.10 15.48
CA ASN A 181 11.99 -8.18 16.07
C ASN A 181 11.19 -9.50 16.07
N TYR A 182 9.93 -9.49 16.51
CA TYR A 182 9.07 -10.69 16.48
C TYR A 182 8.86 -11.20 15.04
N TYR A 183 8.70 -10.31 14.06
CA TYR A 183 8.58 -10.71 12.67
C TYR A 183 9.84 -11.42 12.16
N ASN A 184 11.02 -10.89 12.47
CA ASN A 184 12.32 -11.48 12.10
C ASN A 184 12.57 -12.82 12.82
N GLU A 185 12.07 -12.96 14.05
CA GLU A 185 12.09 -14.22 14.81
C GLU A 185 11.02 -15.23 14.36
N LYS A 186 10.29 -14.95 13.28
CA LYS A 186 9.15 -15.74 12.77
C LYS A 186 8.01 -15.92 13.78
N LYS A 187 7.94 -15.10 14.84
CA LYS A 187 6.84 -15.03 15.79
C LYS A 187 5.72 -14.16 15.21
N TYR A 188 5.19 -14.57 14.07
CA TYR A 188 4.34 -13.75 13.23
C TYR A 188 3.06 -13.25 13.91
N ILE A 189 2.37 -14.10 14.68
CA ILE A 189 1.15 -13.69 15.41
C ILE A 189 1.45 -12.54 16.37
N LYS A 190 2.53 -12.63 17.16
CA LYS A 190 2.93 -11.55 18.09
C LYS A 190 3.28 -10.25 17.36
N ALA A 191 3.94 -10.35 16.20
CA ALA A 191 4.22 -9.19 15.36
C ALA A 191 2.92 -8.55 14.84
N GLY A 192 1.99 -9.37 14.35
CA GLY A 192 0.68 -8.94 13.86
C GLY A 192 -0.14 -8.21 14.91
N GLU A 193 -0.20 -8.74 16.13
CA GLU A 193 -0.89 -8.13 17.28
C GLU A 193 -0.38 -6.71 17.59
N ILE A 194 0.95 -6.51 17.53
CA ILE A 194 1.52 -5.18 17.78
C ILE A 194 1.23 -4.24 16.60
N PHE A 195 1.36 -4.68 15.35
CA PHE A 195 1.02 -3.83 14.20
C PHE A 195 -0.48 -3.47 14.20
N GLU A 196 -1.37 -4.41 14.53
CA GLU A 196 -2.80 -4.14 14.71
C GLU A 196 -3.05 -3.13 15.84
N PHE A 197 -2.37 -3.29 16.99
CA PHE A 197 -2.43 -2.33 18.10
C PHE A 197 -2.04 -0.92 17.64
N LEU A 198 -0.95 -0.78 16.87
CA LEU A 198 -0.51 0.52 16.34
C LEU A 198 -1.56 1.15 15.42
N LEU A 199 -2.19 0.37 14.56
CA LEU A 199 -3.29 0.83 13.71
C LEU A 199 -4.50 1.27 14.54
N LYS A 200 -4.90 0.51 15.57
CA LYS A 200 -5.96 0.88 16.52
C LYS A 200 -5.65 2.16 17.29
N LYS A 201 -4.38 2.43 17.59
CA LYS A 201 -3.91 3.71 18.17
C LYS A 201 -3.84 4.83 17.14
N LYS A 202 -4.40 4.64 15.95
CA LYS A 202 -4.44 5.59 14.83
C LYS A 202 -3.03 6.00 14.36
N VAL A 203 -2.04 5.11 14.47
CA VAL A 203 -0.74 5.28 13.82
C VAL A 203 -0.87 4.75 12.39
N MET A 204 -1.49 5.56 11.50
CA MET A 204 -1.94 5.15 10.16
C MET A 204 -0.81 5.18 9.12
N TYR A 205 0.27 4.45 9.39
CA TYR A 205 1.33 4.21 8.41
C TYR A 205 1.00 2.98 7.58
N LYS A 206 1.10 3.10 6.26
CA LYS A 206 0.83 2.01 5.33
C LYS A 206 1.67 0.76 5.64
N ALA A 207 2.94 0.95 6.01
CA ALA A 207 3.82 -0.16 6.39
C ALA A 207 3.25 -1.00 7.55
N PHE A 208 2.54 -0.39 8.51
CA PHE A 208 1.93 -1.15 9.61
C PHE A 208 0.74 -1.98 9.15
N PHE A 209 -0.05 -1.44 8.19
CA PHE A 209 -1.11 -2.22 7.56
C PHE A 209 -0.52 -3.42 6.80
N THR A 210 0.46 -3.18 5.94
CA THR A 210 1.14 -4.23 5.16
C THR A 210 1.77 -5.28 6.08
N ASN A 211 2.47 -4.84 7.14
CA ASN A 211 3.13 -5.74 8.08
C ASN A 211 2.11 -6.52 8.94
N ALA A 212 0.97 -5.93 9.33
CA ALA A 212 -0.09 -6.63 10.02
C ALA A 212 -0.69 -7.75 9.13
N VAL A 213 -1.03 -7.41 7.88
CA VAL A 213 -1.54 -8.36 6.90
C VAL A 213 -0.54 -9.51 6.69
N ASN A 214 0.72 -9.20 6.41
CA ASN A 214 1.75 -10.22 6.16
C ASN A 214 2.04 -11.06 7.42
N SER A 215 2.08 -10.43 8.59
CA SER A 215 2.31 -11.14 9.86
C SER A 215 1.21 -12.17 10.13
N TYR A 216 -0.05 -11.78 10.00
CA TYR A 216 -1.16 -12.72 10.19
C TYR A 216 -1.24 -13.75 9.06
N LEU A 217 -0.90 -13.39 7.81
CA LEU A 217 -0.85 -14.32 6.69
C LEU A 217 0.21 -15.42 6.94
N PHE A 218 1.45 -15.03 7.28
CA PHE A 218 2.52 -15.99 7.58
C PHE A 218 2.28 -16.76 8.89
N GLY A 219 1.60 -16.13 9.85
CA GLY A 219 1.12 -16.79 11.06
C GLY A 219 -0.11 -17.69 10.85
N ARG A 220 -0.63 -17.75 9.60
CA ARG A 220 -1.82 -18.53 9.19
C ARG A 220 -3.12 -18.14 9.93
N ASP A 221 -3.18 -16.94 10.51
CA ASP A 221 -4.41 -16.38 11.08
C ASP A 221 -5.14 -15.56 10.02
N TYR A 222 -5.78 -16.27 9.10
CA TYR A 222 -6.47 -15.68 7.96
C TYR A 222 -7.68 -14.84 8.36
N HIS A 223 -8.34 -15.16 9.49
CA HIS A 223 -9.43 -14.36 10.02
C HIS A 223 -8.95 -12.97 10.42
N LYS A 224 -7.79 -12.89 11.07
CA LYS A 224 -7.17 -11.61 11.42
C LYS A 224 -6.79 -10.78 10.20
N VAL A 225 -6.34 -11.42 9.11
CA VAL A 225 -6.11 -10.70 7.84
C VAL A 225 -7.40 -10.03 7.36
N LEU A 226 -8.54 -10.74 7.39
CA LEU A 226 -9.84 -10.19 6.99
C LEU A 226 -10.31 -9.06 7.92
N ASP A 227 -10.05 -9.16 9.23
CA ASP A 227 -10.36 -8.10 10.19
C ASP A 227 -9.52 -6.83 9.88
N ILE A 228 -8.23 -6.99 9.58
CA ILE A 228 -7.36 -5.87 9.19
C ILE A 228 -7.84 -5.24 7.88
N ASP A 229 -8.17 -6.05 6.87
CA ASP A 229 -8.74 -5.56 5.61
C ASP A 229 -10.01 -4.74 5.87
N LYS A 230 -11.00 -5.32 6.55
CA LYS A 230 -12.29 -4.69 6.84
C LYS A 230 -12.14 -3.35 7.58
N ASN A 231 -11.24 -3.27 8.57
CA ASN A 231 -11.15 -2.11 9.46
C ASN A 231 -10.23 -1.00 8.94
N PHE A 232 -9.24 -1.33 8.12
CA PHE A 232 -8.16 -0.39 7.81
C PHE A 232 -7.86 -0.20 6.33
N SER A 233 -8.20 -1.12 5.42
CA SER A 233 -7.81 -1.05 4.00
C SER A 233 -8.28 0.24 3.31
N ALA A 234 -9.48 0.73 3.63
CA ALA A 234 -10.03 1.97 3.07
C ALA A 234 -9.20 3.23 3.39
N LYS A 235 -8.29 3.17 4.37
CA LYS A 235 -7.39 4.26 4.74
C LYS A 235 -6.13 4.32 3.86
N PHE A 236 -5.88 3.29 3.05
CA PHE A 236 -4.65 3.16 2.27
C PHE A 236 -4.93 2.93 0.79
N ILE A 237 -3.95 3.21 -0.05
CA ILE A 237 -3.93 2.78 -1.45
C ILE A 237 -3.17 1.46 -1.48
N LEU A 238 -3.89 0.38 -1.74
CA LEU A 238 -3.31 -0.95 -1.78
C LEU A 238 -2.53 -1.17 -3.08
N ASN A 239 -1.45 -1.94 -2.98
CA ASN A 239 -0.66 -2.40 -4.11
C ASN A 239 -1.04 -3.84 -4.50
N SER A 240 -0.41 -4.35 -5.56
CA SER A 240 -0.64 -5.70 -6.07
C SER A 240 -0.45 -6.79 -4.99
N ASN A 241 0.66 -6.71 -4.22
CA ASN A 241 0.95 -7.72 -3.20
C ASN A 241 -0.05 -7.71 -2.05
N GLU A 242 -0.53 -6.53 -1.64
CA GLU A 242 -1.53 -6.41 -0.58
C GLU A 242 -2.87 -6.99 -1.01
N PHE A 243 -3.32 -6.73 -2.26
CA PHE A 243 -4.51 -7.38 -2.81
C PHE A 243 -4.32 -8.90 -2.92
N CYS A 244 -3.14 -9.38 -3.33
CA CYS A 244 -2.83 -10.81 -3.36
C CYS A 244 -2.94 -11.43 -1.96
N SER A 245 -2.30 -10.85 -0.95
CA SER A 245 -2.31 -11.35 0.43
C SER A 245 -3.72 -11.42 1.02
N ILE A 246 -4.55 -10.39 0.79
CA ILE A 246 -5.96 -10.37 1.21
C ILE A 246 -6.76 -11.41 0.45
N GLY A 247 -6.54 -11.55 -0.86
CA GLY A 247 -7.15 -12.57 -1.70
C GLY A 247 -6.87 -13.99 -1.22
N VAL A 248 -5.63 -14.27 -0.80
CA VAL A 248 -5.25 -15.57 -0.20
C VAL A 248 -6.03 -15.84 1.09
N ALA A 249 -6.16 -14.86 1.97
CA ALA A 249 -6.94 -15.02 3.19
C ALA A 249 -8.43 -15.31 2.88
N LYS A 250 -9.01 -14.63 1.89
CA LYS A 250 -10.38 -14.90 1.42
C LYS A 250 -10.51 -16.29 0.80
N LEU A 251 -9.52 -16.72 0.00
CA LEU A 251 -9.49 -18.03 -0.64
C LEU A 251 -9.52 -19.16 0.41
N ILE A 252 -8.67 -19.08 1.42
CA ILE A 252 -8.61 -20.09 2.50
C ILE A 252 -9.91 -20.11 3.32
N ASN A 253 -10.56 -18.97 3.49
CA ASN A 253 -11.89 -18.86 4.11
C ASN A 253 -13.03 -19.22 3.14
N LYS A 254 -12.75 -19.84 1.99
CA LYS A 254 -13.72 -20.29 0.98
C LYS A 254 -14.58 -19.17 0.38
N MET A 255 -14.12 -17.92 0.48
CA MET A 255 -14.78 -16.74 -0.12
C MET A 255 -14.29 -16.56 -1.57
N TYR A 256 -14.48 -17.60 -2.41
CA TYR A 256 -13.90 -17.71 -3.75
C TYR A 256 -14.20 -16.52 -4.68
N PRO A 257 -15.43 -16.00 -4.78
CA PRO A 257 -15.71 -14.86 -5.64
C PRO A 257 -14.97 -13.58 -5.19
N GLN A 258 -14.91 -13.34 -3.88
CA GLN A 258 -14.24 -12.17 -3.32
C GLN A 258 -12.70 -12.29 -3.46
N ALA A 259 -12.14 -13.49 -3.26
CA ALA A 259 -10.73 -13.77 -3.49
C ALA A 259 -10.34 -13.49 -4.95
N LYS A 260 -11.14 -14.01 -5.92
CA LYS A 260 -10.95 -13.75 -7.33
C LYS A 260 -10.94 -12.26 -7.66
N ALA A 261 -11.90 -11.48 -7.13
CA ALA A 261 -11.97 -10.05 -7.35
C ALA A 261 -10.72 -9.31 -6.84
N ASP A 262 -10.11 -9.73 -5.72
CA ASP A 262 -8.89 -9.12 -5.22
C ASP A 262 -7.66 -9.57 -6.04
N PHE A 263 -7.59 -10.81 -6.51
CA PHE A 263 -6.55 -11.25 -7.44
C PHE A 263 -6.64 -10.49 -8.78
N GLU A 264 -7.83 -10.23 -9.31
CA GLU A 264 -8.02 -9.41 -10.51
C GLU A 264 -7.51 -7.97 -10.30
N LYS A 265 -7.79 -7.34 -9.15
CA LYS A 265 -7.23 -6.03 -8.79
C LYS A 265 -5.70 -6.07 -8.68
N SER A 266 -5.16 -7.13 -8.10
CA SER A 266 -3.71 -7.35 -8.01
C SER A 266 -3.07 -7.40 -9.41
N LEU A 267 -3.63 -8.19 -10.33
CA LEU A 267 -3.14 -8.31 -11.71
C LEU A 267 -3.34 -7.03 -12.52
N ALA A 268 -4.39 -6.25 -12.26
CA ALA A 268 -4.58 -4.93 -12.87
C ALA A 268 -3.46 -3.94 -12.49
N LEU A 269 -2.90 -4.06 -11.28
CA LEU A 269 -1.78 -3.25 -10.80
C LEU A 269 -0.42 -3.80 -11.23
N ASN A 270 -0.27 -5.12 -11.25
CA ASN A 270 0.93 -5.83 -11.71
C ASN A 270 0.56 -7.10 -12.47
N PRO A 271 0.44 -7.04 -13.80
CA PRO A 271 0.04 -8.18 -14.63
C PRO A 271 1.00 -9.38 -14.57
N ASN A 272 2.22 -9.19 -14.04
CA ASN A 272 3.27 -10.19 -13.97
C ASN A 272 3.55 -10.67 -12.53
N ASN A 273 2.62 -10.43 -11.60
CA ASN A 273 2.73 -10.93 -10.23
C ASN A 273 2.52 -12.47 -10.23
N LEU A 274 3.62 -13.21 -10.07
CA LEU A 274 3.63 -14.68 -10.12
C LEU A 274 2.71 -15.31 -9.07
N ASP A 275 2.79 -14.83 -7.83
CA ASP A 275 1.95 -15.34 -6.73
C ASP A 275 0.48 -15.14 -7.04
N THR A 276 0.12 -13.98 -7.61
CA THR A 276 -1.28 -13.70 -7.97
C THR A 276 -1.75 -14.56 -9.14
N LEU A 277 -0.91 -14.75 -10.16
CA LEU A 277 -1.23 -15.65 -11.29
C LEU A 277 -1.48 -17.07 -10.80
N ASN A 278 -0.66 -17.56 -9.88
CA ASN A 278 -0.85 -18.88 -9.29
C ASN A 278 -2.11 -18.96 -8.41
N ASN A 279 -2.32 -17.97 -7.54
CA ASN A 279 -3.44 -18.00 -6.61
C ASN A 279 -4.81 -17.85 -7.29
N ILE A 280 -4.92 -17.07 -8.37
CA ILE A 280 -6.16 -17.00 -9.16
C ILE A 280 -6.43 -18.32 -9.89
N ALA A 281 -5.38 -18.99 -10.39
CA ALA A 281 -5.50 -20.31 -10.98
C ALA A 281 -5.93 -21.35 -9.93
N TYR A 282 -5.33 -21.30 -8.73
CA TYR A 282 -5.71 -22.18 -7.63
C TYR A 282 -7.16 -21.95 -7.17
N ASN A 283 -7.64 -20.69 -7.21
CA ASN A 283 -9.06 -20.38 -6.99
C ASN A 283 -9.95 -21.13 -8.01
N TYR A 284 -9.59 -21.11 -9.29
CA TYR A 284 -10.32 -21.87 -10.32
C TYR A 284 -10.23 -23.37 -10.11
N ILE A 285 -9.10 -23.90 -9.61
CA ILE A 285 -8.99 -25.33 -9.27
C ILE A 285 -9.94 -25.70 -8.13
N LEU A 286 -10.03 -24.88 -7.08
CA LEU A 286 -10.92 -25.12 -5.95
C LEU A 286 -12.42 -25.02 -6.34
N THR A 287 -12.74 -24.22 -7.35
CA THR A 287 -14.10 -24.14 -7.91
C THR A 287 -14.35 -25.15 -9.04
N LYS A 288 -13.38 -26.04 -9.30
CA LYS A 288 -13.42 -27.07 -10.37
C LYS A 288 -13.52 -26.52 -11.81
N GLU A 289 -13.10 -25.27 -12.00
CA GLU A 289 -13.07 -24.59 -13.30
C GLU A 289 -11.63 -24.69 -13.90
N TYR A 290 -11.13 -25.90 -14.00
CA TYR A 290 -9.72 -26.21 -14.28
C TYR A 290 -9.19 -25.55 -15.56
N GLU A 291 -9.97 -25.55 -16.65
CA GLU A 291 -9.61 -24.95 -17.94
C GLU A 291 -9.31 -23.47 -17.81
N LYS A 292 -10.07 -22.75 -16.94
CA LYS A 292 -9.89 -21.31 -16.74
C LYS A 292 -8.61 -20.98 -15.97
N GLY A 293 -8.11 -21.92 -15.15
CA GLY A 293 -6.88 -21.74 -14.37
C GLY A 293 -5.62 -21.86 -15.22
N ILE A 294 -5.60 -22.78 -16.21
CA ILE A 294 -4.41 -23.12 -17.00
C ILE A 294 -3.73 -21.91 -17.67
N PRO A 295 -4.45 -20.97 -18.33
CA PRO A 295 -3.79 -19.82 -18.97
C PRO A 295 -3.00 -18.92 -18.00
N TYR A 296 -3.43 -18.79 -16.74
CA TYR A 296 -2.71 -18.03 -15.72
C TYR A 296 -1.41 -18.73 -15.32
N LEU A 297 -1.44 -20.07 -15.22
CA LEU A 297 -0.26 -20.88 -14.90
C LEU A 297 0.73 -20.92 -16.06
N ASP A 298 0.25 -21.03 -17.29
CA ASP A 298 1.09 -20.93 -18.49
C ASP A 298 1.80 -19.57 -18.53
N LYS A 299 1.10 -18.48 -18.22
CA LYS A 299 1.69 -17.16 -18.12
C LYS A 299 2.73 -17.08 -17.00
N ALA A 300 2.44 -17.64 -15.82
CA ALA A 300 3.39 -17.65 -14.70
C ALA A 300 4.68 -18.41 -15.07
N ILE A 301 4.56 -19.58 -15.68
CA ILE A 301 5.69 -20.40 -16.15
C ILE A 301 6.46 -19.70 -17.29
N ALA A 302 5.78 -18.97 -18.17
CA ALA A 302 6.44 -18.20 -19.22
C ALA A 302 7.26 -17.02 -18.64
N ILE A 303 6.85 -16.44 -17.53
CA ILE A 303 7.60 -15.38 -16.82
C ILE A 303 8.80 -15.97 -16.07
N ASP A 304 8.60 -17.09 -15.38
CA ASP A 304 9.65 -17.80 -14.66
C ASP A 304 9.52 -19.31 -14.87
N ALA A 305 10.37 -19.85 -15.75
CA ALA A 305 10.42 -21.29 -16.05
C ALA A 305 10.87 -22.16 -14.86
N LYS A 306 11.34 -21.58 -13.76
CA LYS A 306 11.69 -22.27 -12.52
C LYS A 306 10.62 -22.17 -11.44
N PHE A 307 9.48 -21.57 -11.73
CA PHE A 307 8.40 -21.37 -10.76
C PHE A 307 7.67 -22.70 -10.47
N SER A 308 8.17 -23.46 -9.51
CA SER A 308 7.69 -24.80 -9.11
C SER A 308 6.16 -24.81 -8.83
N HIS A 309 5.62 -23.80 -8.15
CA HIS A 309 4.18 -23.72 -7.86
C HIS A 309 3.30 -23.65 -9.11
N GLY A 310 3.76 -22.97 -10.17
CA GLY A 310 3.06 -22.92 -11.45
C GLY A 310 2.90 -24.31 -12.08
N TYR A 311 3.97 -25.11 -12.10
CA TYR A 311 3.90 -26.50 -12.55
C TYR A 311 3.05 -27.37 -11.64
N THR A 312 3.13 -27.16 -10.31
CA THR A 312 2.32 -27.89 -9.31
C THR A 312 0.83 -27.78 -9.59
N ASP A 313 0.34 -26.57 -9.76
CA ASP A 313 -1.10 -26.32 -9.93
C ASP A 313 -1.57 -26.61 -11.36
N ARG A 314 -0.71 -26.35 -12.38
CA ARG A 314 -1.02 -26.76 -13.77
C ARG A 314 -1.08 -28.28 -13.90
N GLY A 315 -0.18 -28.99 -13.25
CA GLY A 315 -0.18 -30.46 -13.21
C GLY A 315 -1.48 -31.00 -12.60
N LEU A 316 -1.90 -30.46 -11.45
CA LEU A 316 -3.18 -30.85 -10.83
C LEU A 316 -4.37 -30.56 -11.75
N ALA A 317 -4.44 -29.36 -12.35
CA ALA A 317 -5.51 -28.99 -13.27
C ALA A 317 -5.59 -29.96 -14.47
N LYS A 318 -4.43 -30.29 -15.08
CA LYS A 318 -4.38 -31.25 -16.19
C LYS A 318 -4.79 -32.66 -15.77
N VAL A 319 -4.36 -33.15 -14.60
CA VAL A 319 -4.79 -34.45 -14.06
C VAL A 319 -6.32 -34.48 -13.92
N LYS A 320 -6.93 -33.46 -13.33
CA LYS A 320 -8.38 -33.38 -13.15
C LYS A 320 -9.17 -33.23 -14.45
N LEU A 321 -8.52 -32.81 -15.54
CA LEU A 321 -9.06 -32.77 -16.90
C LEU A 321 -8.85 -34.07 -17.70
N GLY A 322 -8.31 -35.12 -17.06
CA GLY A 322 -8.02 -36.38 -17.73
C GLY A 322 -6.72 -36.38 -18.58
N LYS A 323 -5.99 -35.28 -18.64
CA LYS A 323 -4.67 -35.17 -19.29
C LYS A 323 -3.58 -35.68 -18.34
N THR A 324 -3.72 -36.95 -17.95
CA THR A 324 -2.97 -37.55 -16.84
C THR A 324 -1.46 -37.58 -17.07
N VAL A 325 -1.00 -37.90 -18.27
CA VAL A 325 0.44 -37.96 -18.62
C VAL A 325 1.06 -36.54 -18.53
N ASP A 326 0.44 -35.57 -19.18
CA ASP A 326 0.95 -34.18 -19.18
C ASP A 326 0.89 -33.56 -17.77
N GLY A 327 -0.14 -33.91 -17.01
CA GLY A 327 -0.28 -33.46 -15.64
C GLY A 327 0.79 -34.06 -14.73
N PHE A 328 1.07 -35.38 -14.86
CA PHE A 328 2.12 -36.03 -14.08
C PHE A 328 3.50 -35.50 -14.43
N ASN A 329 3.79 -35.20 -15.71
CA ASN A 329 5.04 -34.55 -16.12
C ASN A 329 5.24 -33.20 -15.48
N ASP A 330 4.18 -32.36 -15.44
CA ASP A 330 4.25 -31.07 -14.75
C ASP A 330 4.50 -31.24 -13.24
N LEU A 331 3.83 -32.19 -12.56
CA LEU A 331 4.05 -32.48 -11.14
C LEU A 331 5.47 -32.98 -10.85
N THR A 332 6.01 -33.85 -11.70
CA THR A 332 7.39 -34.33 -11.59
C THR A 332 8.36 -33.16 -11.75
N LYS A 333 8.14 -32.31 -12.74
CA LYS A 333 8.93 -31.10 -12.97
C LYS A 333 8.89 -30.15 -11.77
N ALA A 334 7.74 -30.00 -11.13
CA ALA A 334 7.60 -29.18 -9.91
C ALA A 334 8.50 -29.70 -8.77
N ILE A 335 8.56 -31.03 -8.55
CA ILE A 335 9.42 -31.65 -7.53
C ILE A 335 10.91 -31.51 -7.89
N GLU A 336 11.26 -31.64 -9.17
CA GLU A 336 12.65 -31.43 -9.63
C GLU A 336 13.12 -29.99 -9.37
N LEU A 337 12.24 -29.00 -9.57
CA LEU A 337 12.55 -27.60 -9.37
C LEU A 337 12.62 -27.21 -7.89
N ASP A 338 11.79 -27.84 -7.05
CA ASP A 338 11.76 -27.60 -5.61
C ASP A 338 11.35 -28.87 -4.86
N THR A 339 12.34 -29.57 -4.32
CA THR A 339 12.14 -30.80 -3.55
C THR A 339 11.47 -30.57 -2.20
N SER A 340 11.34 -29.32 -1.75
CA SER A 340 10.63 -28.93 -0.51
C SER A 340 9.17 -28.54 -0.75
N ASN A 341 8.69 -28.53 -1.99
CA ASN A 341 7.32 -28.14 -2.34
C ASN A 341 6.30 -29.22 -1.91
N ALA A 342 5.81 -29.13 -0.69
CA ALA A 342 4.82 -30.05 -0.13
C ALA A 342 3.55 -30.17 -0.99
N HIS A 343 3.12 -29.09 -1.65
CA HIS A 343 1.95 -29.12 -2.54
C HIS A 343 2.18 -29.98 -3.78
N ALA A 344 3.40 -30.03 -4.32
CA ALA A 344 3.71 -30.89 -5.45
C ALA A 344 3.59 -32.38 -5.06
N TYR A 345 4.13 -32.77 -3.92
CA TYR A 345 3.96 -34.13 -3.39
C TYR A 345 2.50 -34.48 -3.12
N ARG A 346 1.74 -33.59 -2.49
CA ARG A 346 0.30 -33.76 -2.32
C ARG A 346 -0.41 -34.02 -3.65
N ASN A 347 -0.11 -33.23 -4.69
CA ASN A 347 -0.78 -33.35 -5.98
C ASN A 347 -0.36 -34.61 -6.73
N VAL A 348 0.88 -35.10 -6.57
CA VAL A 348 1.28 -36.45 -7.03
C VAL A 348 0.50 -37.53 -6.28
N GLY A 349 0.27 -37.37 -4.98
CA GLY A 349 -0.60 -38.24 -4.20
C GLY A 349 -2.02 -38.28 -4.75
N ILE A 350 -2.61 -37.13 -5.12
CA ILE A 350 -3.91 -37.04 -5.76
C ILE A 350 -3.91 -37.81 -7.10
N TYR A 351 -2.88 -37.64 -7.93
CA TYR A 351 -2.73 -38.40 -9.17
C TYR A 351 -2.77 -39.92 -8.91
N TYR A 352 -1.99 -40.44 -7.96
CA TYR A 352 -1.98 -41.86 -7.65
C TYR A 352 -3.29 -42.35 -7.03
N HIS A 353 -3.96 -41.53 -6.24
CA HIS A 353 -5.31 -41.82 -5.72
C HIS A 353 -6.32 -41.97 -6.88
N ASP A 354 -6.33 -41.03 -7.83
CA ASP A 354 -7.28 -41.01 -8.94
C ASP A 354 -7.11 -42.23 -9.88
N ILE A 355 -5.91 -42.80 -9.98
CA ILE A 355 -5.67 -44.05 -10.75
C ILE A 355 -5.78 -45.31 -9.89
N GLY A 356 -6.27 -45.24 -8.65
CA GLY A 356 -6.50 -46.39 -7.77
C GLY A 356 -5.27 -46.95 -7.08
N ASN A 357 -4.09 -46.32 -7.20
CA ASN A 357 -2.86 -46.76 -6.53
C ASN A 357 -2.74 -46.13 -5.16
N TYR A 358 -3.60 -46.56 -4.25
CA TYR A 358 -3.74 -45.94 -2.91
C TYR A 358 -2.49 -46.05 -2.03
N ALA A 359 -1.72 -47.14 -2.17
CA ALA A 359 -0.47 -47.30 -1.43
C ALA A 359 0.58 -46.25 -1.82
N LYS A 360 0.76 -45.99 -3.11
CA LYS A 360 1.63 -44.92 -3.60
C LYS A 360 1.08 -43.54 -3.23
N ALA A 361 -0.25 -43.33 -3.31
CA ALA A 361 -0.87 -42.06 -2.91
C ALA A 361 -0.51 -41.71 -1.46
N LEU A 362 -0.68 -42.66 -0.51
CA LEU A 362 -0.31 -42.47 0.90
C LEU A 362 1.16 -42.14 1.09
N SER A 363 2.06 -42.79 0.37
CA SER A 363 3.50 -42.49 0.43
C SER A 363 3.79 -41.02 0.09
N PHE A 364 3.16 -40.49 -0.97
CA PHE A 364 3.32 -39.09 -1.40
C PHE A 364 2.63 -38.11 -0.44
N TYR A 365 1.46 -38.46 0.08
CA TYR A 365 0.79 -37.62 1.09
C TYR A 365 1.58 -37.53 2.40
N ASN A 366 2.15 -38.63 2.88
CA ASN A 366 3.01 -38.65 4.06
C ASN A 366 4.26 -37.80 3.85
N LYS A 367 4.84 -37.82 2.63
CA LYS A 367 5.97 -36.93 2.30
C LYS A 367 5.54 -35.45 2.30
N ALA A 368 4.37 -35.13 1.79
CA ALA A 368 3.82 -33.78 1.84
C ALA A 368 3.58 -33.30 3.29
N LEU A 369 3.04 -34.19 4.16
CA LEU A 369 2.82 -33.93 5.57
C LEU A 369 4.12 -33.71 6.35
N GLU A 370 5.18 -34.50 6.03
CA GLU A 370 6.52 -34.33 6.59
C GLU A 370 7.12 -32.96 6.25
N LEU A 371 6.95 -32.51 5.00
CA LEU A 371 7.49 -31.23 4.52
C LEU A 371 6.70 -30.02 5.10
N ASP A 372 5.38 -30.10 5.12
CA ASP A 372 4.52 -29.07 5.73
C ASP A 372 3.23 -29.70 6.28
N ALA A 373 3.17 -29.83 7.61
CA ALA A 373 2.02 -30.39 8.31
C ALA A 373 0.69 -29.62 8.09
N HIS A 374 0.77 -28.42 7.54
CA HIS A 374 -0.40 -27.58 7.22
C HIS A 374 -0.72 -27.55 5.73
N THR A 375 -0.17 -28.46 4.93
CA THR A 375 -0.54 -28.59 3.51
C THR A 375 -2.04 -28.74 3.37
N HIS A 376 -2.64 -27.91 2.50
CA HIS A 376 -4.10 -27.82 2.37
C HIS A 376 -4.74 -29.18 2.09
N LEU A 377 -5.75 -29.56 2.87
CA LEU A 377 -6.52 -30.82 2.78
C LEU A 377 -5.70 -32.11 3.00
N ILE A 378 -4.47 -32.05 3.49
CA ILE A 378 -3.60 -33.24 3.52
C ILE A 378 -4.17 -34.36 4.42
N ASN A 379 -4.70 -34.01 5.60
CA ASN A 379 -5.23 -35.00 6.54
C ASN A 379 -6.51 -35.67 6.02
N GLU A 380 -7.37 -34.90 5.35
CA GLU A 380 -8.58 -35.39 4.72
C GLU A 380 -8.25 -36.36 3.59
N LEU A 381 -7.28 -36.02 2.73
CA LEU A 381 -6.83 -36.85 1.62
C LEU A 381 -6.21 -38.18 2.12
N ILE A 382 -5.41 -38.14 3.18
CA ILE A 382 -4.83 -39.33 3.80
C ILE A 382 -5.95 -40.25 4.29
N LYS A 383 -6.88 -39.71 5.10
CA LYS A 383 -7.99 -40.48 5.68
C LYS A 383 -8.89 -41.10 4.60
N GLU A 384 -9.21 -40.35 3.57
CA GLU A 384 -10.00 -40.84 2.43
C GLU A 384 -9.29 -41.99 1.72
N THR A 385 -7.99 -41.83 1.45
CA THR A 385 -7.16 -42.84 0.75
C THR A 385 -6.97 -44.12 1.58
N GLU A 386 -6.80 -44.00 2.90
CA GLU A 386 -6.73 -45.15 3.82
C GLU A 386 -8.04 -45.95 3.77
N ASN A 387 -9.18 -45.31 3.79
CA ASN A 387 -10.48 -45.97 3.67
C ASN A 387 -10.62 -46.69 2.31
N CYS A 388 -10.19 -46.08 1.21
CA CYS A 388 -10.20 -46.71 -0.09
C CYS A 388 -9.26 -47.96 -0.14
N LEU A 389 -8.08 -47.86 0.46
CA LEU A 389 -7.13 -48.96 0.54
C LEU A 389 -7.65 -50.15 1.36
N LEU A 390 -8.33 -49.89 2.48
CA LEU A 390 -8.97 -50.91 3.30
C LEU A 390 -10.08 -51.64 2.55
N ASN A 391 -10.94 -50.90 1.85
CA ASN A 391 -12.01 -51.46 1.01
C ASN A 391 -11.46 -52.34 -0.13
N GLN A 392 -10.37 -51.91 -0.75
CA GLN A 392 -9.69 -52.70 -1.81
C GLN A 392 -9.14 -54.02 -1.29
N LYS A 393 -8.64 -54.07 -0.04
CA LYS A 393 -8.12 -55.30 0.59
C LYS A 393 -9.23 -56.21 1.08
N GLY A 394 -10.42 -55.71 1.41
CA GLY A 394 -11.57 -56.51 1.86
C GLY A 394 -12.36 -57.13 0.71
N THR A 395 -12.10 -56.74 -0.53
CA THR A 395 -12.74 -57.26 -1.76
C THR A 395 -11.88 -58.25 -2.51
N ASN A 396 -10.61 -58.47 -2.12
CA ASN A 396 -9.71 -59.49 -2.60
C ASN A 396 -9.58 -60.61 -1.54
#